data_d5b043d96b06329efab127bc1adc153b
#
_entry.id   d5b043d96b06329efab127bc1adc153b
#
_cell.length_a   1.000
_cell.length_b   1.000
_cell.length_c   1.000
_cell.angle_alpha   90.00
_cell.angle_beta   90.00
_cell.angle_gamma   90.00
#
_symmetry.space_group_name_H-M   'P 1'
#
loop_
_entity.id
_entity.type
_entity.pdbx_description
1 polymer ?
#
loop_
_entity_poly.entity_id
_entity_poly.type
_entity_poly.pdbx_seq_one_letter_code
_entity_poly.pdbx_strand_id
1 'polypeptide(L)'
;MPHTPTLALLEQLQSGTLTTVDLVQRCLHRIASLNGTLNAFVYVDAEGALRRAEEIDARRRRGLPTGRLGGLPVAVKDNICVRGMPTTAGSRALQNFSPVYSAHVVERIEAEDGVLIGKLNLDEFAMGSSTETGLAGPVRNPWNPALTAGGSSGGSAAAVAAGLVPLALGSDTGGSIRQPASFCGITGLKPTYGRVSRYGLIAYASSLDQVGPLAVDAAGCALLLECVSGHDSRDSTSHPTPVSVWRSEAGAGAPLRVGIAEEYFGDGLDSEVASAVRTAIEVLRETGSSVVPVSLPHSRYAVAAYYLIACSEASSNLSRYDGIHYGHRAEKFADLTDLYCQSRAESFGAEVRRRVMLGTYALSAGYYDAYYLRALKVRRRIQQDFQQAFEQVDVIAGPVAPSAAFRLGEKLSDPLAMYLSDICTISTNLAGIPAISVPCGFTGDGRPVGLQLQSRLLHEQDLFRAADILQHRTDWHLKQPTCEFSNSVFHQGDQQ
;
A
#
# COMPACT_ATOMS: atom_id res chain seq x y z
N MET A 1 7.87 1.31 -19.90
CA MET A 1 7.94 -0.14 -20.22
C MET A 1 6.51 -0.65 -20.23
N PRO A 2 6.11 -1.52 -21.14
CA PRO A 2 4.84 -2.21 -21.00
C PRO A 2 4.84 -2.96 -19.67
N HIS A 3 3.65 -3.28 -19.14
CA HIS A 3 3.50 -4.11 -17.95
C HIS A 3 4.11 -5.50 -18.22
N THR A 4 5.44 -5.56 -18.17
CA THR A 4 6.13 -6.84 -18.29
C THR A 4 5.99 -7.57 -16.97
N PRO A 5 5.47 -8.80 -16.96
CA PRO A 5 5.39 -9.61 -15.75
C PRO A 5 6.74 -9.66 -15.03
N THR A 6 6.70 -9.57 -13.70
CA THR A 6 7.91 -9.44 -12.88
C THR A 6 8.88 -10.59 -13.08
N LEU A 7 8.37 -11.83 -13.15
CA LEU A 7 9.21 -13.01 -13.35
C LEU A 7 9.86 -13.04 -14.75
N ALA A 8 9.17 -12.51 -15.77
CA ALA A 8 9.76 -12.41 -17.12
C ALA A 8 10.92 -11.39 -17.16
N LEU A 9 10.82 -10.26 -16.41
CA LEU A 9 11.96 -9.37 -16.23
C LEU A 9 13.13 -10.03 -15.51
N LEU A 10 12.85 -10.80 -14.46
CA LEU A 10 13.87 -11.53 -13.71
C LEU A 10 14.56 -12.58 -14.60
N GLU A 11 13.82 -13.30 -15.42
CA GLU A 11 14.36 -14.26 -16.39
C GLU A 11 15.28 -13.59 -17.42
N GLN A 12 14.88 -12.43 -17.95
CA GLN A 12 15.73 -11.64 -18.87
C GLN A 12 17.04 -11.19 -18.20
N LEU A 13 16.98 -10.78 -16.94
CA LEU A 13 18.16 -10.41 -16.16
C LEU A 13 19.07 -11.63 -15.91
N GLN A 14 18.49 -12.78 -15.57
CA GLN A 14 19.23 -14.02 -15.31
C GLN A 14 19.89 -14.59 -16.57
N SER A 15 19.20 -14.55 -17.72
CA SER A 15 19.73 -14.99 -19.00
C SER A 15 20.74 -14.01 -19.62
N GLY A 16 20.85 -12.79 -19.08
CA GLY A 16 21.71 -11.73 -19.61
C GLY A 16 21.20 -11.06 -20.89
N THR A 17 19.95 -11.34 -21.31
CA THR A 17 19.29 -10.64 -22.44
C THR A 17 18.94 -9.19 -22.08
N LEU A 18 18.87 -8.88 -20.80
CA LEU A 18 18.72 -7.54 -20.23
C LEU A 18 19.75 -7.37 -19.13
N THR A 19 20.45 -6.22 -19.08
CA THR A 19 21.34 -5.90 -17.95
C THR A 19 20.57 -5.14 -16.86
N THR A 20 21.05 -5.23 -15.62
CA THR A 20 20.50 -4.44 -14.52
C THR A 20 20.64 -2.94 -14.80
N VAL A 21 21.77 -2.52 -15.36
CA VAL A 21 22.04 -1.14 -15.75
C VAL A 21 20.98 -0.66 -16.77
N ASP A 22 20.72 -1.42 -17.84
CA ASP A 22 19.71 -1.05 -18.85
C ASP A 22 18.33 -0.91 -18.23
N LEU A 23 17.95 -1.84 -17.34
CA LEU A 23 16.65 -1.81 -16.68
C LEU A 23 16.51 -0.57 -15.78
N VAL A 24 17.53 -0.26 -14.96
CA VAL A 24 17.57 0.94 -14.12
C VAL A 24 17.52 2.21 -14.96
N GLN A 25 18.29 2.30 -16.04
CA GLN A 25 18.28 3.44 -16.96
C GLN A 25 16.89 3.66 -17.58
N ARG A 26 16.22 2.58 -18.01
CA ARG A 26 14.83 2.66 -18.51
C ARG A 26 13.87 3.20 -17.44
N CYS A 27 13.99 2.75 -16.19
CA CYS A 27 13.18 3.28 -15.08
C CYS A 27 13.46 4.78 -14.86
N LEU A 28 14.71 5.18 -14.75
CA LEU A 28 15.11 6.58 -14.55
C LEU A 28 14.62 7.49 -15.69
N HIS A 29 14.72 7.04 -16.93
CA HIS A 29 14.20 7.79 -18.09
C HIS A 29 12.67 7.97 -17.99
N ARG A 30 11.92 6.91 -17.66
CA ARG A 30 10.46 7.03 -17.49
C ARG A 30 10.08 7.91 -16.30
N ILE A 31 10.81 7.83 -15.19
CA ILE A 31 10.59 8.73 -14.05
C ILE A 31 10.79 10.19 -14.48
N ALA A 32 11.89 10.49 -15.18
CA ALA A 32 12.16 11.84 -15.68
C ALA A 32 11.06 12.36 -16.62
N SER A 33 10.46 11.49 -17.43
CA SER A 33 9.43 11.88 -18.41
C SER A 33 8.02 12.03 -17.82
N LEU A 34 7.66 11.25 -16.79
CA LEU A 34 6.28 11.17 -16.30
C LEU A 34 6.08 11.72 -14.90
N ASN A 35 7.12 11.75 -14.06
CA ASN A 35 6.95 12.12 -12.66
C ASN A 35 6.51 13.57 -12.45
N GLY A 36 6.87 14.48 -13.36
CA GLY A 36 6.39 15.87 -13.33
C GLY A 36 4.86 15.98 -13.40
N THR A 37 4.20 15.05 -14.11
CA THR A 37 2.74 14.97 -14.16
C THR A 37 2.17 14.14 -13.02
N LEU A 38 2.72 12.95 -12.78
CA LEU A 38 2.15 11.97 -11.84
C LEU A 38 2.44 12.31 -10.38
N ASN A 39 3.57 12.94 -10.10
CA ASN A 39 4.06 13.25 -8.75
C ASN A 39 4.17 12.01 -7.85
N ALA A 40 4.55 10.86 -8.44
CA ALA A 40 4.65 9.58 -7.75
C ALA A 40 5.93 9.47 -6.90
N PHE A 41 7.06 10.03 -7.38
CA PHE A 41 8.33 10.07 -6.66
C PHE A 41 8.55 11.43 -6.01
N VAL A 42 8.99 11.40 -4.74
CA VAL A 42 9.44 12.60 -4.00
C VAL A 42 10.97 12.69 -3.91
N TYR A 43 11.66 11.58 -4.14
CA TYR A 43 13.11 11.51 -4.20
C TYR A 43 13.56 10.37 -5.11
N VAL A 44 14.60 10.62 -5.92
CA VAL A 44 15.20 9.63 -6.83
C VAL A 44 16.71 9.59 -6.58
N ASP A 45 17.25 8.40 -6.29
CA ASP A 45 18.70 8.16 -6.13
C ASP A 45 19.26 7.54 -7.41
N ALA A 46 19.38 8.35 -8.46
CA ALA A 46 19.86 7.88 -9.75
C ALA A 46 21.28 7.33 -9.71
N GLU A 47 22.19 8.03 -9.01
CA GLU A 47 23.60 7.62 -8.91
C GLU A 47 23.78 6.35 -8.10
N GLY A 48 23.12 6.25 -6.94
CA GLY A 48 23.16 5.05 -6.10
C GLY A 48 22.59 3.83 -6.79
N ALA A 49 21.46 4.01 -7.49
CA ALA A 49 20.80 2.94 -8.25
C ALA A 49 21.69 2.42 -9.40
N LEU A 50 22.30 3.31 -10.18
CA LEU A 50 23.20 2.93 -11.27
C LEU A 50 24.45 2.23 -10.75
N ARG A 51 25.09 2.77 -9.72
CA ARG A 51 26.27 2.16 -9.08
C ARG A 51 25.96 0.74 -8.59
N ARG A 52 24.80 0.55 -7.91
CA ARG A 52 24.36 -0.78 -7.46
C ARG A 52 24.07 -1.72 -8.63
N ALA A 53 23.47 -1.23 -9.70
CA ALA A 53 23.22 -2.00 -10.92
C ALA A 53 24.53 -2.50 -11.56
N GLU A 54 25.54 -1.65 -11.66
CA GLU A 54 26.86 -2.00 -12.18
C GLU A 54 27.54 -3.09 -11.36
N GLU A 55 27.47 -3.01 -10.01
CA GLU A 55 27.99 -4.02 -9.09
C GLU A 55 27.34 -5.40 -9.33
N ILE A 56 25.99 -5.42 -9.45
CA ILE A 56 25.24 -6.67 -9.68
C ILE A 56 25.61 -7.26 -11.04
N ASP A 57 25.64 -6.46 -12.09
CA ASP A 57 26.02 -6.93 -13.43
C ASP A 57 27.48 -7.39 -13.49
N ALA A 58 28.41 -6.74 -12.79
CA ALA A 58 29.79 -7.18 -12.69
C ALA A 58 29.90 -8.56 -11.98
N ARG A 59 29.14 -8.81 -10.93
CA ARG A 59 29.06 -10.11 -10.25
C ARG A 59 28.49 -11.19 -11.19
N ARG A 60 27.39 -10.88 -11.89
CA ARG A 60 26.74 -11.78 -12.84
C ARG A 60 27.70 -12.19 -13.97
N ARG A 61 28.45 -11.24 -14.56
CA ARG A 61 29.47 -11.54 -15.58
C ARG A 61 30.59 -12.46 -15.09
N ARG A 62 30.88 -12.47 -13.79
CA ARG A 62 31.86 -13.37 -13.15
C ARG A 62 31.25 -14.73 -12.78
N GLY A 63 30.00 -15.00 -13.10
CA GLY A 63 29.29 -16.23 -12.72
C GLY A 63 29.02 -16.35 -11.21
N LEU A 64 29.09 -15.25 -10.45
CA LEU A 64 28.77 -15.22 -9.03
C LEU A 64 27.25 -15.16 -8.82
N PRO A 65 26.72 -15.84 -7.77
CA PRO A 65 25.31 -15.86 -7.51
C PRO A 65 24.78 -14.45 -7.20
N THR A 66 23.53 -14.21 -7.64
CA THR A 66 22.75 -13.04 -7.26
C THR A 66 21.61 -13.44 -6.33
N GLY A 67 21.13 -12.51 -5.51
CA GLY A 67 19.95 -12.69 -4.67
C GLY A 67 18.67 -12.89 -5.50
N ARG A 68 17.56 -13.17 -4.82
CA ARG A 68 16.26 -13.49 -5.45
C ARG A 68 15.69 -12.36 -6.30
N LEU A 69 15.91 -11.07 -5.92
CA LEU A 69 15.51 -9.93 -6.72
C LEU A 69 16.42 -9.69 -7.93
N GLY A 70 17.66 -10.19 -7.90
CA GLY A 70 18.55 -10.31 -9.06
C GLY A 70 18.74 -9.03 -9.88
N GLY A 71 18.72 -7.85 -9.27
CA GLY A 71 18.86 -6.58 -9.95
C GLY A 71 17.53 -5.89 -10.30
N LEU A 72 16.38 -6.43 -9.88
CA LEU A 72 15.09 -5.74 -10.07
C LEU A 72 15.04 -4.40 -9.33
N PRO A 73 14.64 -3.32 -9.99
CA PRO A 73 14.42 -2.02 -9.36
C PRO A 73 13.23 -2.04 -8.41
N VAL A 74 13.40 -1.46 -7.21
CA VAL A 74 12.38 -1.34 -6.18
C VAL A 74 12.32 0.12 -5.71
N ALA A 75 11.13 0.66 -5.53
CA ALA A 75 10.92 1.94 -4.88
C ALA A 75 10.12 1.76 -3.59
N VAL A 76 10.33 2.62 -2.59
CA VAL A 76 9.71 2.49 -1.28
C VAL A 76 8.93 3.74 -0.89
N LYS A 77 7.78 3.56 -0.27
CA LYS A 77 6.95 4.66 0.27
C LYS A 77 7.75 5.51 1.23
N ASP A 78 7.54 6.82 1.23
CA ASP A 78 8.38 7.77 1.96
C ASP A 78 8.15 7.79 3.49
N ASN A 79 7.42 6.85 4.04
CA ASN A 79 7.39 6.52 5.46
C ASN A 79 8.27 5.32 5.84
N ILE A 80 9.02 4.75 4.90
CA ILE A 80 9.98 3.65 5.11
C ILE A 80 11.39 4.26 5.12
N CYS A 81 12.12 4.13 6.22
CA CYS A 81 13.46 4.67 6.39
C CYS A 81 14.47 3.98 5.49
N VAL A 82 15.23 4.78 4.74
CA VAL A 82 16.38 4.34 3.95
C VAL A 82 17.58 5.19 4.36
N ARG A 83 18.66 4.56 4.79
CA ARG A 83 19.87 5.26 5.22
C ARG A 83 20.35 6.24 4.13
N GLY A 84 20.52 7.50 4.51
CA GLY A 84 21.05 8.55 3.63
C GLY A 84 20.04 9.11 2.62
N MET A 85 18.82 8.56 2.53
CA MET A 85 17.74 9.14 1.71
C MET A 85 16.78 9.94 2.58
N PRO A 86 16.25 11.09 2.14
CA PRO A 86 15.19 11.79 2.84
C PRO A 86 14.02 10.87 3.15
N THR A 87 13.43 10.99 4.33
CA THR A 87 12.25 10.22 4.75
C THR A 87 11.31 11.15 5.49
N THR A 88 10.37 11.75 4.76
CA THR A 88 9.54 12.86 5.26
C THR A 88 8.19 12.42 5.81
N ALA A 89 7.76 11.19 5.53
CA ALA A 89 6.39 10.74 5.78
C ALA A 89 5.31 11.70 5.21
N GLY A 90 5.66 12.47 4.16
CA GLY A 90 4.80 13.48 3.55
C GLY A 90 4.48 14.66 4.46
N SER A 91 5.26 14.91 5.51
CA SER A 91 4.99 15.91 6.55
C SER A 91 6.12 16.93 6.70
N ARG A 92 5.76 18.18 6.97
CA ARG A 92 6.71 19.22 7.37
C ARG A 92 7.47 18.85 8.65
N ALA A 93 6.86 18.05 9.54
CA ALA A 93 7.50 17.55 10.75
C ALA A 93 8.84 16.87 10.47
N LEU A 94 8.98 16.19 9.34
CA LEU A 94 10.16 15.40 8.96
C LEU A 94 10.80 15.85 7.64
N GLN A 95 10.48 17.04 7.12
CA GLN A 95 10.94 17.47 5.79
C GLN A 95 12.47 17.45 5.62
N ASN A 96 13.24 17.63 6.71
CA ASN A 96 14.69 17.64 6.73
C ASN A 96 15.29 16.36 7.34
N PHE A 97 14.47 15.32 7.57
CA PHE A 97 14.94 14.10 8.19
C PHE A 97 15.56 13.15 7.17
N SER A 98 16.82 12.78 7.41
CA SER A 98 17.52 11.72 6.69
C SER A 98 17.97 10.67 7.71
N PRO A 99 17.41 9.45 7.68
CA PRO A 99 17.74 8.43 8.68
C PRO A 99 19.17 7.92 8.54
N VAL A 100 19.81 7.64 9.69
CA VAL A 100 21.15 7.04 9.79
C VAL A 100 21.11 5.50 9.72
N TYR A 101 19.92 4.92 9.54
CA TYR A 101 19.66 3.49 9.45
C TYR A 101 18.60 3.19 8.39
N SER A 102 18.57 1.97 7.90
CA SER A 102 17.53 1.48 7.01
C SER A 102 16.48 0.68 7.76
N ALA A 103 15.26 0.68 7.25
CA ALA A 103 14.20 -0.24 7.69
C ALA A 103 14.60 -1.68 7.38
N HIS A 104 14.12 -2.64 8.19
CA HIS A 104 14.39 -4.06 7.95
C HIS A 104 14.05 -4.51 6.52
N VAL A 105 12.92 -4.06 5.98
CA VAL A 105 12.51 -4.39 4.61
C VAL A 105 13.50 -3.90 3.56
N VAL A 106 14.15 -2.76 3.80
CA VAL A 106 15.18 -2.19 2.93
C VAL A 106 16.46 -3.03 3.00
N GLU A 107 16.92 -3.37 4.22
CA GLU A 107 18.06 -4.28 4.41
C GLU A 107 17.86 -5.62 3.70
N ARG A 108 16.63 -6.14 3.72
CA ARG A 108 16.25 -7.37 3.03
C ARG A 108 16.27 -7.23 1.51
N ILE A 109 15.75 -6.12 0.97
CA ILE A 109 15.81 -5.85 -0.48
C ILE A 109 17.26 -5.79 -0.96
N GLU A 110 18.13 -5.08 -0.23
CA GLU A 110 19.54 -4.94 -0.58
C GLU A 110 20.29 -6.29 -0.49
N ALA A 111 19.97 -7.11 0.53
CA ALA A 111 20.55 -8.44 0.70
C ALA A 111 20.16 -9.42 -0.42
N GLU A 112 18.98 -9.23 -1.03
CA GLU A 112 18.46 -10.02 -2.14
C GLU A 112 18.77 -9.39 -3.53
N ASP A 113 19.73 -8.48 -3.58
CA ASP A 113 20.14 -7.75 -4.79
C ASP A 113 19.03 -6.98 -5.49
N GLY A 114 18.08 -6.44 -4.75
CA GLY A 114 17.19 -5.39 -5.25
C GLY A 114 17.94 -4.07 -5.41
N VAL A 115 17.53 -3.27 -6.40
CA VAL A 115 18.09 -1.93 -6.64
C VAL A 115 17.09 -0.88 -6.18
N LEU A 116 17.41 -0.16 -5.08
CA LEU A 116 16.57 0.94 -4.61
C LEU A 116 16.69 2.14 -5.56
N ILE A 117 15.54 2.60 -6.10
CA ILE A 117 15.48 3.75 -7.03
C ILE A 117 15.18 5.06 -6.30
N GLY A 118 14.38 5.02 -5.22
CA GLY A 118 13.98 6.23 -4.53
C GLY A 118 12.76 6.08 -3.64
N LYS A 119 12.18 7.24 -3.27
CA LYS A 119 11.09 7.39 -2.30
C LYS A 119 9.81 7.85 -2.98
N LEU A 120 8.69 7.24 -2.59
CA LEU A 120 7.38 7.41 -3.21
C LEU A 120 6.45 8.24 -2.35
N ASN A 121 5.69 9.12 -2.99
CA ASN A 121 4.75 10.05 -2.39
C ASN A 121 3.60 9.33 -1.66
N LEU A 122 3.03 9.99 -0.65
CA LEU A 122 2.00 9.43 0.23
C LEU A 122 1.14 10.53 0.86
N ASP A 123 0.00 10.16 1.44
CA ASP A 123 -0.71 11.02 2.39
C ASP A 123 0.14 11.24 3.64
N GLU A 124 0.04 12.42 4.25
CA GLU A 124 0.82 12.81 5.42
C GLU A 124 0.71 11.76 6.57
N PHE A 125 1.85 11.23 7.04
CA PHE A 125 1.95 10.13 8.02
C PHE A 125 1.10 8.90 7.68
N ALA A 126 0.86 8.64 6.40
CA ALA A 126 -0.02 7.59 5.92
C ALA A 126 -1.50 7.75 6.36
N MET A 127 -1.92 8.98 6.69
CA MET A 127 -3.26 9.33 7.16
C MET A 127 -4.12 9.92 6.04
N GLY A 128 -4.61 9.08 5.15
CA GLY A 128 -5.48 9.47 4.05
C GLY A 128 -5.76 8.29 3.12
N SER A 129 -6.63 8.52 2.14
CA SER A 129 -7.09 7.50 1.19
C SER A 129 -7.08 8.02 -0.26
N SER A 130 -6.36 9.14 -0.52
CA SER A 130 -6.32 9.76 -1.84
C SER A 130 -4.94 10.25 -2.28
N THR A 131 -3.97 10.27 -1.38
CA THR A 131 -2.62 10.85 -1.57
C THR A 131 -2.68 12.30 -2.08
N GLU A 132 -3.51 13.11 -1.41
CA GLU A 132 -3.66 14.54 -1.68
C GLU A 132 -3.15 15.42 -0.52
N THR A 133 -2.89 14.83 0.65
CA THR A 133 -2.59 15.55 1.90
C THR A 133 -1.10 15.64 2.21
N GLY A 134 -0.25 14.97 1.44
CA GLY A 134 1.20 14.98 1.61
C GLY A 134 1.86 16.29 1.20
N LEU A 135 3.00 16.61 1.82
CA LEU A 135 3.78 17.84 1.61
C LEU A 135 4.14 18.09 0.12
N ALA A 136 4.36 17.02 -0.65
CA ALA A 136 4.72 17.11 -2.06
C ALA A 136 3.51 17.37 -2.99
N GLY A 137 2.29 17.47 -2.43
CA GLY A 137 1.07 17.64 -3.21
C GLY A 137 0.50 16.32 -3.75
N PRO A 138 -0.59 16.38 -4.52
CA PRO A 138 -1.36 15.20 -4.93
C PRO A 138 -0.62 14.28 -5.90
N VAL A 139 -0.86 12.98 -5.76
CA VAL A 139 -0.48 11.98 -6.77
C VAL A 139 -1.63 11.79 -7.74
N ARG A 140 -1.31 11.88 -9.03
CA ARG A 140 -2.30 11.73 -10.09
C ARG A 140 -2.35 10.29 -10.59
N ASN A 141 -3.56 9.84 -10.93
CA ASN A 141 -3.78 8.51 -11.44
C ASN A 141 -3.24 8.36 -12.87
N PRO A 142 -2.42 7.33 -13.18
CA PRO A 142 -1.87 7.12 -14.52
C PRO A 142 -2.92 6.87 -15.61
N TRP A 143 -4.12 6.39 -15.24
CA TRP A 143 -5.23 6.19 -16.19
C TRP A 143 -5.92 7.49 -16.56
N ASN A 144 -5.99 8.44 -15.62
CA ASN A 144 -6.54 9.77 -15.85
C ASN A 144 -5.98 10.75 -14.81
N PRO A 145 -5.15 11.73 -15.18
CA PRO A 145 -4.52 12.68 -14.26
C PRO A 145 -5.48 13.59 -13.48
N ALA A 146 -6.76 13.64 -13.85
CA ALA A 146 -7.77 14.36 -13.08
C ALA A 146 -8.29 13.58 -11.87
N LEU A 147 -7.93 12.27 -11.78
CA LEU A 147 -8.36 11.37 -10.72
C LEU A 147 -7.26 11.14 -9.70
N THR A 148 -7.66 10.75 -8.47
CA THR A 148 -6.75 10.30 -7.43
C THR A 148 -6.13 8.95 -7.78
N ALA A 149 -4.89 8.73 -7.39
CA ALA A 149 -4.24 7.41 -7.42
C ALA A 149 -4.67 6.52 -6.24
N GLY A 150 -5.53 7.04 -5.36
CA GLY A 150 -5.82 6.40 -4.07
C GLY A 150 -4.73 6.68 -3.03
N GLY A 151 -4.90 6.12 -1.85
CA GLY A 151 -4.00 6.37 -0.73
C GLY A 151 -4.12 5.36 0.43
N SER A 152 -3.17 5.49 1.31
CA SER A 152 -2.10 6.46 1.41
C SER A 152 -0.84 6.09 0.61
N SER A 153 -0.78 4.93 -0.10
CA SER A 153 0.37 4.53 -0.94
C SER A 153 0.12 4.85 -2.42
N GLY A 154 -0.48 6.01 -2.74
CA GLY A 154 -0.80 6.40 -4.11
C GLY A 154 0.44 6.54 -5.00
N GLY A 155 1.55 7.07 -4.46
CA GLY A 155 2.82 7.12 -5.18
C GLY A 155 3.35 5.73 -5.57
N SER A 156 3.23 4.75 -4.66
CA SER A 156 3.63 3.37 -4.92
C SER A 156 2.78 2.73 -6.02
N ALA A 157 1.47 2.91 -5.97
CA ALA A 157 0.56 2.37 -6.96
C ALA A 157 0.74 3.04 -8.33
N ALA A 158 0.80 4.37 -8.37
CA ALA A 158 0.99 5.12 -9.61
C ALA A 158 2.34 4.81 -10.27
N ALA A 159 3.42 4.64 -9.48
CA ALA A 159 4.74 4.31 -10.00
C ALA A 159 4.77 2.95 -10.72
N VAL A 160 4.14 1.93 -10.13
CA VAL A 160 4.02 0.60 -10.75
C VAL A 160 3.10 0.65 -11.96
N ALA A 161 1.91 1.23 -11.84
CA ALA A 161 0.93 1.32 -12.92
C ALA A 161 1.44 2.08 -14.15
N ALA A 162 2.24 3.13 -13.94
CA ALA A 162 2.88 3.86 -15.05
C ALA A 162 4.17 3.20 -15.55
N GLY A 163 4.58 2.06 -15.00
CA GLY A 163 5.83 1.37 -15.36
C GLY A 163 7.09 2.18 -15.05
N LEU A 164 7.07 3.04 -14.02
CA LEU A 164 8.24 3.76 -13.54
C LEU A 164 9.20 2.80 -12.81
N VAL A 165 8.67 1.81 -12.13
CA VAL A 165 9.39 0.70 -11.51
C VAL A 165 8.54 -0.56 -11.59
N PRO A 166 9.17 -1.76 -11.65
CA PRO A 166 8.42 -3.03 -11.63
C PRO A 166 7.85 -3.38 -10.27
N LEU A 167 8.50 -2.97 -9.18
CA LEU A 167 8.17 -3.31 -7.81
C LEU A 167 8.17 -2.09 -6.90
N ALA A 168 7.21 -2.01 -6.00
CA ALA A 168 7.20 -1.00 -4.95
C ALA A 168 6.79 -1.58 -3.59
N LEU A 169 7.25 -0.95 -2.50
CA LEU A 169 6.69 -1.16 -1.17
C LEU A 169 5.76 0.00 -0.78
N GLY A 170 4.63 -0.37 -0.20
CA GLY A 170 3.71 0.54 0.46
C GLY A 170 3.54 0.21 1.94
N SER A 171 2.63 0.92 2.61
CA SER A 171 2.15 0.58 3.95
C SER A 171 0.63 0.59 3.99
N ASP A 172 0.04 -0.33 4.74
CA ASP A 172 -1.42 -0.53 4.81
C ASP A 172 -1.85 -0.60 6.28
N THR A 173 -2.61 0.39 6.72
CA THR A 173 -3.15 0.49 8.08
C THR A 173 -4.66 0.27 8.07
N GLY A 174 -5.34 0.67 6.98
CA GLY A 174 -6.79 0.52 6.80
C GLY A 174 -7.20 0.19 5.36
N GLY A 175 -6.24 -0.06 4.45
CA GLY A 175 -6.48 -0.28 3.03
C GLY A 175 -5.43 0.37 2.13
N SER A 176 -4.43 1.02 2.73
CA SER A 176 -3.53 1.95 2.03
C SER A 176 -2.52 1.32 1.05
N ILE A 177 -2.54 0.02 0.84
CA ILE A 177 -1.89 -0.69 -0.28
C ILE A 177 -2.97 -1.13 -1.27
N ARG A 178 -4.03 -1.78 -0.78
CA ARG A 178 -5.05 -2.45 -1.57
C ARG A 178 -5.91 -1.48 -2.36
N GLN A 179 -6.36 -0.40 -1.72
CA GLN A 179 -7.22 0.62 -2.35
C GLN A 179 -6.47 1.36 -3.47
N PRO A 180 -5.26 1.91 -3.29
CA PRO A 180 -4.55 2.53 -4.41
C PRO A 180 -4.13 1.51 -5.49
N ALA A 181 -3.86 0.24 -5.15
CA ALA A 181 -3.65 -0.81 -6.14
C ALA A 181 -4.89 -1.03 -7.02
N SER A 182 -6.08 -1.06 -6.42
CA SER A 182 -7.36 -1.13 -7.14
C SER A 182 -7.56 0.07 -8.08
N PHE A 183 -7.35 1.29 -7.58
CA PHE A 183 -7.56 2.53 -8.35
C PHE A 183 -6.57 2.69 -9.51
N CYS A 184 -5.38 2.11 -9.38
CA CYS A 184 -4.35 2.16 -10.41
C CYS A 184 -4.29 0.90 -11.30
N GLY A 185 -5.14 -0.12 -11.07
CA GLY A 185 -5.23 -1.33 -11.89
C GLY A 185 -4.00 -2.23 -11.80
N ILE A 186 -3.43 -2.36 -10.59
CA ILE A 186 -2.29 -3.23 -10.31
C ILE A 186 -2.59 -4.17 -9.13
N THR A 187 -1.66 -5.06 -8.84
CA THR A 187 -1.74 -5.97 -7.69
C THR A 187 -1.07 -5.35 -6.47
N GLY A 188 -1.74 -5.43 -5.31
CA GLY A 188 -1.19 -4.96 -4.03
C GLY A 188 -1.57 -5.87 -2.88
N LEU A 189 -0.59 -6.28 -2.08
CA LEU A 189 -0.79 -7.21 -0.97
C LEU A 189 -0.53 -6.54 0.38
N LYS A 190 -1.48 -6.66 1.30
CA LYS A 190 -1.28 -6.48 2.73
C LYS A 190 -1.03 -7.84 3.37
N PRO A 191 0.16 -8.13 3.91
CA PRO A 191 0.43 -9.41 4.56
C PRO A 191 -0.29 -9.54 5.92
N THR A 192 -0.20 -10.72 6.50
CA THR A 192 -0.55 -10.95 7.91
C THR A 192 0.18 -9.97 8.83
N TYR A 193 -0.49 -9.44 9.85
CA TYR A 193 0.14 -8.58 10.85
C TYR A 193 1.33 -9.29 11.50
N GLY A 194 2.51 -8.64 11.47
CA GLY A 194 3.76 -9.17 11.97
C GLY A 194 4.52 -10.11 11.00
N ARG A 195 3.99 -10.42 9.80
CA ARG A 195 4.72 -11.19 8.79
C ARG A 195 5.95 -10.45 8.26
N VAL A 196 5.86 -9.14 8.16
CA VAL A 196 6.93 -8.22 7.75
C VAL A 196 7.24 -7.30 8.92
N SER A 197 8.52 -7.14 9.25
CA SER A 197 8.96 -6.26 10.33
C SER A 197 8.60 -4.80 10.05
N ARG A 198 8.16 -4.10 11.09
CA ARG A 198 7.88 -2.67 11.09
C ARG A 198 9.08 -1.82 11.56
N TYR A 199 10.23 -2.45 11.85
CA TYR A 199 11.43 -1.71 12.19
C TYR A 199 11.83 -0.77 11.06
N GLY A 200 11.91 0.52 11.36
CA GLY A 200 12.20 1.58 10.39
C GLY A 200 10.99 2.07 9.58
N LEU A 201 9.77 1.60 9.88
CA LEU A 201 8.53 2.22 9.40
C LEU A 201 8.14 3.36 10.34
N ILE A 202 7.88 4.55 9.79
CA ILE A 202 7.31 5.67 10.55
C ILE A 202 5.86 5.32 10.87
N ALA A 203 5.57 5.18 12.17
CA ALA A 203 4.31 4.63 12.65
C ALA A 203 3.14 5.61 12.52
N TYR A 204 2.02 5.11 11.99
CA TYR A 204 0.69 5.71 12.12
C TYR A 204 -0.06 5.04 13.28
N ALA A 205 -0.44 3.78 13.15
CA ALA A 205 -1.15 3.02 14.17
C ALA A 205 -0.44 1.67 14.41
N SER A 206 0.29 1.57 15.51
CA SER A 206 1.25 0.48 15.77
C SER A 206 0.63 -0.91 15.76
N SER A 207 -0.66 -1.05 16.13
CA SER A 207 -1.36 -2.33 16.16
C SER A 207 -2.00 -2.72 14.80
N LEU A 208 -1.86 -1.87 13.77
CA LEU A 208 -2.52 -2.03 12.46
C LEU A 208 -1.55 -1.93 11.28
N ASP A 209 -0.50 -1.11 11.38
CA ASP A 209 0.43 -0.82 10.29
C ASP A 209 1.12 -2.08 9.76
N GLN A 210 1.15 -2.25 8.45
CA GLN A 210 1.88 -3.30 7.75
C GLN A 210 2.57 -2.75 6.50
N VAL A 211 3.80 -3.20 6.25
CA VAL A 211 4.49 -3.00 4.96
C VAL A 211 4.11 -4.14 4.03
N GLY A 212 3.88 -3.84 2.77
CA GLY A 212 3.58 -4.85 1.77
C GLY A 212 3.88 -4.43 0.33
N PRO A 213 3.97 -5.41 -0.58
CA PRO A 213 4.36 -5.21 -1.96
C PRO A 213 3.22 -4.70 -2.85
N LEU A 214 3.62 -3.94 -3.88
CA LEU A 214 2.82 -3.62 -5.05
C LEU A 214 3.62 -4.00 -6.31
N ALA A 215 2.95 -4.65 -7.25
CA ALA A 215 3.52 -5.10 -8.52
C ALA A 215 2.42 -5.15 -9.59
N VAL A 216 2.80 -5.36 -10.86
CA VAL A 216 1.83 -5.57 -11.93
C VAL A 216 1.01 -6.84 -11.69
N ASP A 217 1.65 -7.90 -11.17
CA ASP A 217 1.09 -9.23 -11.02
C ASP A 217 1.27 -9.82 -9.60
N ALA A 218 0.54 -10.87 -9.31
CA ALA A 218 0.61 -11.58 -8.05
C ALA A 218 1.99 -12.23 -7.83
N ALA A 219 2.64 -12.67 -8.90
CA ALA A 219 3.97 -13.26 -8.87
C ALA A 219 5.04 -12.27 -8.37
N GLY A 220 4.97 -11.02 -8.85
CA GLY A 220 5.84 -9.94 -8.36
C GLY A 220 5.60 -9.60 -6.90
N CYS A 221 4.33 -9.55 -6.47
CA CYS A 221 4.00 -9.36 -5.07
C CYS A 221 4.52 -10.51 -4.20
N ALA A 222 4.40 -11.76 -4.65
CA ALA A 222 4.89 -12.93 -3.93
C ALA A 222 6.41 -12.90 -3.80
N LEU A 223 7.13 -12.65 -4.88
CA LEU A 223 8.59 -12.54 -4.89
C LEU A 223 9.08 -11.47 -3.90
N LEU A 224 8.50 -10.28 -3.95
CA LEU A 224 8.91 -9.18 -3.06
C LEU A 224 8.52 -9.48 -1.60
N LEU A 225 7.32 -10.07 -1.34
CA LEU A 225 6.92 -10.49 0.01
C LEU A 225 7.91 -11.49 0.60
N GLU A 226 8.31 -12.52 -0.15
CA GLU A 226 9.28 -13.53 0.29
C GLU A 226 10.63 -12.92 0.66
N CYS A 227 11.07 -11.91 -0.10
CA CYS A 227 12.32 -11.23 0.17
C CYS A 227 12.27 -10.40 1.45
N VAL A 228 11.16 -9.68 1.72
CA VAL A 228 11.07 -8.74 2.85
C VAL A 228 10.49 -9.35 4.13
N SER A 229 9.93 -10.57 4.04
CA SER A 229 9.34 -11.27 5.18
C SER A 229 10.40 -11.96 6.04
N GLY A 230 10.04 -12.23 7.29
CA GLY A 230 10.85 -12.99 8.24
C GLY A 230 10.89 -12.34 9.61
N HIS A 231 11.38 -13.12 10.59
CA HIS A 231 11.49 -12.64 11.97
C HIS A 231 12.58 -11.58 12.10
N ASP A 232 12.27 -10.50 12.81
CA ASP A 232 13.20 -9.43 13.18
C ASP A 232 13.07 -9.15 14.69
N SER A 233 14.11 -9.40 15.45
CA SER A 233 14.15 -9.18 16.91
C SER A 233 13.99 -7.70 17.32
N ARG A 234 14.13 -6.75 16.39
CA ARG A 234 13.93 -5.32 16.62
C ARG A 234 12.47 -4.90 16.59
N ASP A 235 11.57 -5.78 16.07
CA ASP A 235 10.11 -5.61 16.13
C ASP A 235 9.49 -6.71 16.97
N SER A 236 9.03 -6.38 18.16
CA SER A 236 8.41 -7.34 19.11
C SER A 236 7.13 -7.98 18.57
N THR A 237 6.54 -7.43 17.51
CA THR A 237 5.34 -7.99 16.86
C THR A 237 5.69 -8.87 15.66
N SER A 238 6.96 -8.97 15.29
CA SER A 238 7.43 -9.80 14.17
C SER A 238 7.18 -11.28 14.45
N HIS A 239 6.51 -11.95 13.48
CA HIS A 239 6.08 -13.33 13.64
C HIS A 239 7.22 -14.32 13.37
N PRO A 240 7.44 -15.34 14.22
CA PRO A 240 8.56 -16.29 14.05
C PRO A 240 8.30 -17.38 13.02
N THR A 241 7.08 -17.53 12.50
CA THR A 241 6.75 -18.56 11.50
C THR A 241 7.56 -18.37 10.23
N PRO A 242 8.21 -19.44 9.72
CA PRO A 242 8.92 -19.39 8.45
C PRO A 242 8.04 -18.89 7.29
N VAL A 243 8.66 -18.22 6.34
CA VAL A 243 8.01 -17.78 5.12
C VAL A 243 7.92 -18.95 4.16
N SER A 244 6.70 -19.28 3.71
CA SER A 244 6.48 -20.25 2.66
C SER A 244 6.87 -19.64 1.31
N VAL A 245 7.66 -20.36 0.53
CA VAL A 245 7.96 -19.96 -0.85
C VAL A 245 6.73 -20.25 -1.69
N TRP A 246 6.15 -19.20 -2.28
CA TRP A 246 5.07 -19.39 -3.24
C TRP A 246 5.63 -19.72 -4.62
N ARG A 247 4.96 -20.62 -5.32
CA ARG A 247 5.27 -20.95 -6.73
C ARG A 247 3.97 -20.89 -7.50
N SER A 248 4.00 -20.23 -8.66
CA SER A 248 2.89 -20.26 -9.60
C SER A 248 2.68 -21.70 -10.10
N GLU A 249 1.44 -22.14 -10.04
CA GLU A 249 1.03 -23.42 -10.62
C GLU A 249 0.44 -23.20 -12.04
N ALA A 250 0.73 -22.07 -12.66
CA ALA A 250 0.25 -21.66 -13.99
C ALA A 250 -1.28 -21.76 -14.12
N GLY A 251 -2.01 -21.33 -13.10
CA GLY A 251 -3.46 -21.39 -13.02
C GLY A 251 -4.05 -22.79 -12.81
N ALA A 252 -3.21 -23.81 -12.60
CA ALA A 252 -3.63 -25.20 -12.38
C ALA A 252 -3.76 -25.59 -10.90
N GLY A 253 -3.71 -24.62 -10.00
CA GLY A 253 -3.85 -24.84 -8.55
C GLY A 253 -5.15 -25.58 -8.18
N ALA A 254 -5.13 -26.32 -7.07
CA ALA A 254 -6.30 -27.01 -6.56
C ALA A 254 -7.48 -26.02 -6.37
N PRO A 255 -8.72 -26.41 -6.68
CA PRO A 255 -9.89 -25.57 -6.48
C PRO A 255 -9.98 -25.03 -5.04
N LEU A 256 -10.45 -23.80 -4.91
CA LEU A 256 -10.61 -23.10 -3.63
C LEU A 256 -12.08 -23.10 -3.19
N ARG A 257 -12.29 -23.02 -1.88
CA ARG A 257 -13.59 -22.65 -1.32
C ARG A 257 -13.59 -21.13 -1.15
N VAL A 258 -14.39 -20.42 -1.96
CA VAL A 258 -14.50 -18.96 -2.00
C VAL A 258 -15.74 -18.52 -1.24
N GLY A 259 -15.57 -17.72 -0.20
CA GLY A 259 -16.65 -17.10 0.56
C GLY A 259 -17.09 -15.77 -0.04
N ILE A 260 -18.37 -15.48 -0.05
CA ILE A 260 -18.93 -14.16 -0.35
C ILE A 260 -19.65 -13.67 0.89
N ALA A 261 -19.21 -12.53 1.43
CA ALA A 261 -19.89 -11.84 2.51
C ALA A 261 -20.85 -10.79 1.89
N GLU A 262 -22.15 -10.99 2.05
CA GLU A 262 -23.17 -10.07 1.51
C GLU A 262 -23.02 -8.66 2.11
N GLU A 263 -22.44 -8.54 3.30
CA GLU A 263 -22.13 -7.27 3.96
C GLU A 263 -21.21 -6.36 3.11
N TYR A 264 -20.45 -6.93 2.17
CA TYR A 264 -19.62 -6.14 1.24
C TYR A 264 -20.38 -5.64 0.01
N PHE A 265 -21.59 -6.15 -0.26
CA PHE A 265 -22.41 -5.82 -1.42
C PHE A 265 -23.66 -5.00 -1.05
N GLY A 266 -23.60 -4.33 0.10
CA GLY A 266 -24.70 -3.52 0.61
C GLY A 266 -24.82 -2.13 -0.05
N ASP A 267 -25.64 -1.28 0.56
CA ASP A 267 -25.89 0.09 0.11
C ASP A 267 -24.60 0.91 0.00
N GLY A 268 -24.50 1.72 -1.05
CA GLY A 268 -23.34 2.61 -1.30
C GLY A 268 -22.23 1.97 -2.15
N LEU A 269 -22.34 0.71 -2.54
CA LEU A 269 -21.45 0.08 -3.52
C LEU A 269 -21.89 0.47 -4.93
N ASP A 270 -20.96 1.03 -5.71
CA ASP A 270 -21.16 1.34 -7.13
C ASP A 270 -21.51 0.06 -7.91
N SER A 271 -22.54 0.14 -8.75
CA SER A 271 -23.07 -1.01 -9.51
C SER A 271 -22.07 -1.57 -10.53
N GLU A 272 -21.23 -0.74 -11.13
CA GLU A 272 -20.18 -1.18 -12.05
C GLU A 272 -19.06 -1.91 -11.30
N VAL A 273 -18.70 -1.43 -10.09
CA VAL A 273 -17.76 -2.11 -9.20
C VAL A 273 -18.34 -3.46 -8.77
N ALA A 274 -19.61 -3.50 -8.33
CA ALA A 274 -20.28 -4.75 -7.95
C ALA A 274 -20.29 -5.76 -9.10
N SER A 275 -20.61 -5.32 -10.31
CA SER A 275 -20.65 -6.14 -11.52
C SER A 275 -19.28 -6.72 -11.86
N ALA A 276 -18.20 -5.89 -11.87
CA ALA A 276 -16.85 -6.34 -12.16
C ALA A 276 -16.37 -7.39 -11.14
N VAL A 277 -16.61 -7.13 -9.85
CA VAL A 277 -16.26 -8.06 -8.76
C VAL A 277 -16.99 -9.38 -8.89
N ARG A 278 -18.31 -9.37 -9.16
CA ARG A 278 -19.10 -10.60 -9.37
C ARG A 278 -18.62 -11.38 -10.59
N THR A 279 -18.27 -10.70 -11.69
CA THR A 279 -17.66 -11.33 -12.88
C THR A 279 -16.36 -12.05 -12.53
N ALA A 280 -15.48 -11.44 -11.75
CA ALA A 280 -14.23 -12.08 -11.34
C ALA A 280 -14.47 -13.31 -10.42
N ILE A 281 -15.48 -13.26 -9.57
CA ILE A 281 -15.88 -14.41 -8.73
C ILE A 281 -16.40 -15.55 -9.61
N GLU A 282 -17.15 -15.25 -10.69
CA GLU A 282 -17.59 -16.28 -11.65
C GLU A 282 -16.40 -16.94 -12.37
N VAL A 283 -15.36 -16.18 -12.75
CA VAL A 283 -14.12 -16.75 -13.31
C VAL A 283 -13.51 -17.78 -12.32
N LEU A 284 -13.46 -17.48 -11.03
CA LEU A 284 -13.01 -18.45 -10.01
C LEU A 284 -13.91 -19.70 -9.96
N ARG A 285 -15.23 -19.53 -10.08
CA ARG A 285 -16.19 -20.64 -10.11
C ARG A 285 -15.99 -21.54 -11.34
N GLU A 286 -15.82 -20.94 -12.51
CA GLU A 286 -15.58 -21.65 -13.78
C GLU A 286 -14.30 -22.49 -13.76
N THR A 287 -13.33 -22.15 -12.92
CA THR A 287 -12.10 -22.94 -12.71
C THR A 287 -12.26 -24.08 -11.71
N GLY A 288 -13.49 -24.35 -11.25
CA GLY A 288 -13.82 -25.44 -10.35
C GLY A 288 -13.87 -25.07 -8.87
N SER A 289 -13.62 -23.80 -8.50
CA SER A 289 -13.75 -23.33 -7.12
C SER A 289 -15.23 -23.31 -6.68
N SER A 290 -15.51 -23.75 -5.44
CA SER A 290 -16.84 -23.60 -4.86
C SER A 290 -17.04 -22.19 -4.33
N VAL A 291 -18.22 -21.62 -4.57
CA VAL A 291 -18.59 -20.29 -4.08
C VAL A 291 -19.75 -20.41 -3.12
N VAL A 292 -19.55 -19.99 -1.87
CA VAL A 292 -20.55 -20.15 -0.80
C VAL A 292 -20.75 -18.83 -0.03
N PRO A 293 -21.95 -18.54 0.49
CA PRO A 293 -22.16 -17.37 1.33
C PRO A 293 -21.46 -17.55 2.70
N VAL A 294 -20.89 -16.46 3.21
CA VAL A 294 -20.39 -16.34 4.57
C VAL A 294 -20.93 -15.05 5.20
N SER A 295 -20.88 -14.93 6.53
CA SER A 295 -21.36 -13.73 7.21
C SER A 295 -20.26 -13.09 8.07
N LEU A 296 -20.18 -11.76 8.00
CA LEU A 296 -19.27 -10.92 8.77
C LEU A 296 -20.06 -9.83 9.54
N PRO A 297 -20.98 -10.21 10.45
CA PRO A 297 -22.03 -9.32 10.98
C PRO A 297 -21.51 -8.12 11.75
N HIS A 298 -20.25 -8.17 12.29
CA HIS A 298 -19.66 -7.05 12.98
C HIS A 298 -18.88 -6.10 12.08
N SER A 299 -18.74 -6.39 10.76
CA SER A 299 -18.07 -5.50 9.78
C SER A 299 -18.71 -4.11 9.71
N ARG A 300 -20.01 -3.97 9.95
CA ARG A 300 -20.74 -2.69 10.05
C ARG A 300 -20.17 -1.72 11.10
N TYR A 301 -19.42 -2.21 12.08
CA TYR A 301 -18.78 -1.40 13.11
C TYR A 301 -17.30 -1.11 12.80
N ALA A 302 -16.77 -1.64 11.71
CA ALA A 302 -15.33 -1.62 11.41
C ALA A 302 -14.80 -0.20 11.28
N VAL A 303 -15.49 0.69 10.55
CA VAL A 303 -15.06 2.09 10.35
C VAL A 303 -14.95 2.81 11.69
N ALA A 304 -15.99 2.75 12.53
CA ALA A 304 -15.97 3.41 13.84
C ALA A 304 -14.88 2.86 14.77
N ALA A 305 -14.74 1.53 14.85
CA ALA A 305 -13.72 0.87 15.67
C ALA A 305 -12.31 1.22 15.19
N TYR A 306 -12.09 1.22 13.88
CA TYR A 306 -10.81 1.56 13.26
C TYR A 306 -10.38 2.99 13.61
N TYR A 307 -11.23 3.99 13.37
CA TYR A 307 -10.86 5.38 13.62
C TYR A 307 -10.63 5.66 15.10
N LEU A 308 -11.38 5.04 16.01
CA LEU A 308 -11.12 5.14 17.44
C LEU A 308 -9.75 4.55 17.83
N ILE A 309 -9.38 3.38 17.28
CA ILE A 309 -8.09 2.75 17.56
C ILE A 309 -6.96 3.52 16.87
N ALA A 310 -7.08 3.75 15.57
CA ALA A 310 -6.02 4.35 14.78
C ALA A 310 -5.71 5.80 15.20
N CYS A 311 -6.73 6.62 15.49
CA CYS A 311 -6.53 7.98 15.98
C CYS A 311 -5.90 7.99 17.38
N SER A 312 -6.30 7.09 18.26
CA SER A 312 -5.71 6.95 19.60
C SER A 312 -4.23 6.59 19.52
N GLU A 313 -3.89 5.62 18.70
CA GLU A 313 -2.49 5.20 18.49
C GLU A 313 -1.67 6.29 17.78
N ALA A 314 -2.27 7.01 16.81
CA ALA A 314 -1.65 8.15 16.16
C ALA A 314 -1.32 9.27 17.14
N SER A 315 -2.25 9.63 18.03
CA SER A 315 -2.03 10.63 19.07
C SER A 315 -0.82 10.27 19.94
N SER A 316 -0.68 9.00 20.31
CA SER A 316 0.47 8.50 21.07
C SER A 316 1.75 8.49 20.23
N ASN A 317 1.71 7.94 19.01
CA ASN A 317 2.89 7.80 18.14
C ASN A 317 3.45 9.16 17.70
N LEU A 318 2.60 10.13 17.36
CA LEU A 318 3.02 11.44 16.88
C LEU A 318 3.37 12.43 18.01
N SER A 319 3.21 12.04 19.28
CA SER A 319 3.60 12.89 20.42
C SER A 319 5.10 13.22 20.46
N ARG A 320 5.94 12.35 19.84
CA ARG A 320 7.39 12.53 19.77
C ARG A 320 7.84 13.66 18.84
N TYR A 321 7.00 14.07 17.90
CA TYR A 321 7.31 15.18 16.97
C TYR A 321 6.87 16.49 17.62
N ASP A 322 7.68 17.01 18.52
CA ASP A 322 7.39 18.15 19.38
C ASP A 322 8.24 19.39 19.07
N GLY A 323 9.17 19.28 18.12
CA GLY A 323 10.08 20.36 17.74
C GLY A 323 11.24 20.60 18.72
N ILE A 324 11.34 19.76 19.78
CA ILE A 324 12.44 19.79 20.75
C ILE A 324 13.31 18.55 20.62
N HIS A 325 12.71 17.38 20.75
CA HIS A 325 13.40 16.10 20.59
C HIS A 325 13.55 15.73 19.13
N TYR A 326 12.47 15.90 18.33
CA TYR A 326 12.41 15.55 16.92
C TYR A 326 11.53 16.54 16.13
N GLY A 327 11.82 16.63 14.85
CA GLY A 327 10.97 17.29 13.87
C GLY A 327 11.21 18.78 13.73
N HIS A 328 10.33 19.41 12.99
CA HIS A 328 10.33 20.86 12.76
C HIS A 328 10.14 21.63 14.07
N ARG A 329 10.91 22.69 14.25
CA ARG A 329 10.85 23.60 15.40
C ARG A 329 10.44 25.00 14.94
N ALA A 330 9.46 25.58 15.57
CA ALA A 330 9.04 26.96 15.33
C ALA A 330 10.17 27.94 15.70
N GLU A 331 10.36 28.94 14.86
CA GLU A 331 11.37 29.97 15.08
C GLU A 331 10.91 31.06 16.07
N LYS A 332 9.60 31.30 16.15
CA LYS A 332 9.00 32.35 16.99
C LYS A 332 8.04 31.72 17.99
N PHE A 333 8.25 32.00 19.25
CA PHE A 333 7.42 31.54 20.37
C PHE A 333 7.59 32.45 21.58
N ALA A 334 6.56 32.57 22.41
CA ALA A 334 6.58 33.39 23.62
C ALA A 334 7.19 32.67 24.83
N ASP A 335 6.86 31.40 25.00
CA ASP A 335 7.33 30.53 26.09
C ASP A 335 7.42 29.07 25.64
N LEU A 336 7.76 28.16 26.57
CA LEU A 336 7.93 26.74 26.26
C LEU A 336 6.62 26.08 25.78
N THR A 337 5.48 26.44 26.34
CA THR A 337 4.16 25.91 25.93
C THR A 337 3.85 26.36 24.52
N ASP A 338 4.06 27.63 24.24
CA ASP A 338 3.87 28.21 22.91
C ASP A 338 4.82 27.57 21.88
N LEU A 339 6.09 27.29 22.25
CA LEU A 339 7.02 26.56 21.38
C LEU A 339 6.46 25.20 20.95
N TYR A 340 5.93 24.39 21.88
CA TYR A 340 5.27 23.13 21.55
C TYR A 340 4.05 23.33 20.64
N CYS A 341 3.20 24.30 20.95
CA CYS A 341 1.99 24.57 20.19
C CYS A 341 2.31 25.01 18.78
N GLN A 342 3.22 25.98 18.60
CA GLN A 342 3.59 26.50 17.28
C GLN A 342 4.31 25.44 16.45
N SER A 343 5.29 24.73 17.03
CA SER A 343 6.02 23.67 16.31
C SER A 343 5.09 22.60 15.76
N ARG A 344 4.12 22.14 16.56
CA ARG A 344 3.15 21.15 16.12
C ARG A 344 2.10 21.71 15.14
N ALA A 345 1.68 22.94 15.32
CA ALA A 345 0.74 23.62 14.42
C ALA A 345 1.35 23.82 13.02
N GLU A 346 2.64 24.18 12.95
CA GLU A 346 3.38 24.34 11.69
C GLU A 346 3.73 22.99 11.03
N SER A 347 3.94 21.94 11.85
CA SER A 347 4.39 20.62 11.41
C SER A 347 3.31 19.79 10.74
N PHE A 348 2.09 19.81 11.28
CA PHE A 348 1.03 18.88 10.90
C PHE A 348 -0.06 19.54 10.04
N GLY A 349 -0.42 18.86 8.96
CA GLY A 349 -1.56 19.21 8.12
C GLY A 349 -2.91 19.02 8.84
N ALA A 350 -3.97 19.48 8.20
CA ALA A 350 -5.31 19.52 8.80
C ALA A 350 -5.84 18.14 9.20
N GLU A 351 -5.64 17.12 8.36
CA GLU A 351 -6.12 15.76 8.63
C GLU A 351 -5.37 15.11 9.80
N VAL A 352 -4.05 15.25 9.84
CA VAL A 352 -3.23 14.73 10.95
C VAL A 352 -3.62 15.39 12.27
N ARG A 353 -3.79 16.72 12.28
CA ARG A 353 -4.27 17.45 13.48
C ARG A 353 -5.63 16.95 13.94
N ARG A 354 -6.58 16.73 13.02
CA ARG A 354 -7.91 16.20 13.31
C ARG A 354 -7.81 14.84 14.00
N ARG A 355 -7.03 13.89 13.44
CA ARG A 355 -6.88 12.55 14.02
C ARG A 355 -6.15 12.54 15.35
N VAL A 356 -5.14 13.38 15.52
CA VAL A 356 -4.44 13.53 16.81
C VAL A 356 -5.39 14.07 17.87
N MET A 357 -6.24 15.07 17.57
CA MET A 357 -7.24 15.61 18.50
C MET A 357 -8.29 14.56 18.87
N LEU A 358 -8.84 13.83 17.88
CA LEU A 358 -9.80 12.74 18.13
C LEU A 358 -9.19 11.65 19.00
N GLY A 359 -7.94 11.27 18.75
CA GLY A 359 -7.23 10.28 19.55
C GLY A 359 -6.96 10.74 20.98
N THR A 360 -6.53 11.98 21.16
CA THR A 360 -6.35 12.58 22.47
C THR A 360 -7.64 12.57 23.28
N TYR A 361 -8.76 12.94 22.65
CA TYR A 361 -10.08 12.89 23.28
C TYR A 361 -10.46 11.45 23.69
N ALA A 362 -10.32 10.49 22.77
CA ALA A 362 -10.68 9.11 23.03
C ALA A 362 -9.83 8.44 24.12
N LEU A 363 -8.60 8.95 24.35
CA LEU A 363 -7.69 8.46 25.40
C LEU A 363 -7.80 9.25 26.72
N SER A 364 -8.57 10.33 26.78
CA SER A 364 -8.67 11.16 27.97
C SER A 364 -9.42 10.47 29.10
N ALA A 365 -9.20 10.96 30.33
CA ALA A 365 -9.84 10.42 31.53
C ALA A 365 -11.38 10.45 31.43
N GLY A 366 -12.03 9.33 31.74
CA GLY A 366 -13.47 9.17 31.64
C GLY A 366 -13.97 8.70 30.26
N TYR A 367 -13.15 8.80 29.21
CA TYR A 367 -13.51 8.38 27.84
C TYR A 367 -12.77 7.14 27.35
N TYR A 368 -11.63 6.80 27.94
CA TYR A 368 -10.79 5.67 27.55
C TYR A 368 -11.57 4.35 27.50
N ASP A 369 -12.33 4.03 28.56
CA ASP A 369 -13.13 2.80 28.62
C ASP A 369 -14.30 2.82 27.64
N ALA A 370 -14.94 3.98 27.49
CA ALA A 370 -16.13 4.14 26.66
C ALA A 370 -15.81 4.09 25.15
N TYR A 371 -14.63 4.54 24.75
CA TYR A 371 -14.24 4.62 23.34
C TYR A 371 -13.14 3.61 23.00
N TYR A 372 -11.93 3.77 23.53
CA TYR A 372 -10.79 2.97 23.08
C TYR A 372 -10.94 1.48 23.46
N LEU A 373 -11.22 1.17 24.72
CA LEU A 373 -11.42 -0.23 25.14
C LEU A 373 -12.64 -0.87 24.48
N ARG A 374 -13.71 -0.10 24.26
CA ARG A 374 -14.88 -0.60 23.54
C ARG A 374 -14.54 -0.93 22.10
N ALA A 375 -13.77 -0.08 21.42
CA ALA A 375 -13.30 -0.34 20.05
C ALA A 375 -12.43 -1.59 19.97
N LEU A 376 -11.55 -1.85 20.94
CA LEU A 376 -10.78 -3.10 21.02
C LEU A 376 -11.67 -4.33 21.20
N LYS A 377 -12.76 -4.24 21.97
CA LYS A 377 -13.75 -5.32 22.10
C LYS A 377 -14.47 -5.60 20.79
N VAL A 378 -14.84 -4.55 20.04
CA VAL A 378 -15.42 -4.67 18.67
C VAL A 378 -14.41 -5.30 17.73
N ARG A 379 -13.14 -4.86 17.74
CA ARG A 379 -12.06 -5.50 16.97
C ARG A 379 -12.00 -7.00 17.21
N ARG A 380 -12.10 -7.45 18.45
CA ARG A 380 -12.12 -8.88 18.77
C ARG A 380 -13.32 -9.62 18.18
N ARG A 381 -14.49 -8.99 18.13
CA ARG A 381 -15.68 -9.58 17.47
C ARG A 381 -15.48 -9.71 15.96
N ILE A 382 -14.93 -8.69 15.32
CA ILE A 382 -14.59 -8.75 13.89
C ILE A 382 -13.58 -9.88 13.61
N GLN A 383 -12.55 -10.06 14.45
CA GLN A 383 -11.63 -11.19 14.35
C GLN A 383 -12.34 -12.55 14.43
N GLN A 384 -13.32 -12.69 15.33
CA GLN A 384 -14.10 -13.91 15.50
C GLN A 384 -14.97 -14.21 14.27
N ASP A 385 -15.59 -13.19 13.64
CA ASP A 385 -16.35 -13.38 12.40
C ASP A 385 -15.48 -14.00 11.30
N PHE A 386 -14.29 -13.45 11.08
CA PHE A 386 -13.35 -14.02 10.10
C PHE A 386 -12.88 -15.42 10.48
N GLN A 387 -12.59 -15.69 11.74
CA GLN A 387 -12.21 -17.04 12.20
C GLN A 387 -13.28 -18.06 11.87
N GLN A 388 -14.55 -17.75 12.15
CA GLN A 388 -15.70 -18.62 11.85
C GLN A 388 -15.91 -18.80 10.35
N ALA A 389 -15.79 -17.74 9.56
CA ALA A 389 -15.90 -17.81 8.11
C ALA A 389 -14.83 -18.72 7.50
N PHE A 390 -13.59 -18.63 7.96
CA PHE A 390 -12.48 -19.47 7.47
C PHE A 390 -12.49 -20.94 7.92
N GLU A 391 -13.42 -21.36 8.75
CA GLU A 391 -13.71 -22.78 8.96
C GLU A 391 -14.37 -23.40 7.72
N GLN A 392 -15.11 -22.60 6.96
CA GLN A 392 -15.89 -23.04 5.80
C GLN A 392 -15.19 -22.77 4.46
N VAL A 393 -14.34 -21.73 4.38
CA VAL A 393 -13.73 -21.24 3.15
C VAL A 393 -12.23 -21.02 3.27
N ASP A 394 -11.53 -21.02 2.14
CA ASP A 394 -10.09 -20.79 2.06
C ASP A 394 -9.79 -19.30 1.85
N VAL A 395 -10.64 -18.64 1.04
CA VAL A 395 -10.56 -17.20 0.78
C VAL A 395 -11.95 -16.57 0.82
N ILE A 396 -12.03 -15.29 1.21
CA ILE A 396 -13.23 -14.47 1.08
C ILE A 396 -12.97 -13.44 -0.02
N ALA A 397 -13.93 -13.30 -0.95
CA ALA A 397 -13.87 -12.40 -2.09
C ALA A 397 -14.86 -11.25 -1.94
N GLY A 398 -14.46 -10.03 -2.31
CA GLY A 398 -15.30 -8.85 -2.28
C GLY A 398 -14.65 -7.64 -2.97
N PRO A 399 -15.31 -6.48 -3.01
CA PRO A 399 -14.73 -5.26 -3.55
C PRO A 399 -13.58 -4.74 -2.65
N VAL A 400 -12.62 -4.05 -3.27
CA VAL A 400 -11.57 -3.33 -2.54
C VAL A 400 -12.07 -1.99 -2.00
N ALA A 401 -12.85 -1.28 -2.80
CA ALA A 401 -13.41 0.02 -2.47
C ALA A 401 -14.85 0.12 -2.97
N PRO A 402 -15.68 0.99 -2.39
CA PRO A 402 -17.09 1.12 -2.80
C PRO A 402 -17.26 1.78 -4.17
N SER A 403 -16.23 2.45 -4.69
CA SER A 403 -16.23 3.10 -6.01
C SER A 403 -14.88 2.91 -6.70
N ALA A 404 -14.81 3.14 -8.01
CA ALA A 404 -13.55 3.36 -8.70
C ALA A 404 -12.93 4.71 -8.31
N ALA A 405 -11.74 5.03 -8.86
CA ALA A 405 -11.04 6.30 -8.57
C ALA A 405 -11.95 7.52 -8.81
N PHE A 406 -11.95 8.46 -7.87
CA PHE A 406 -12.73 9.70 -7.89
C PHE A 406 -11.84 10.90 -8.26
N ARG A 407 -12.45 12.08 -8.52
CA ARG A 407 -11.71 13.28 -8.92
C ARG A 407 -10.86 13.82 -7.77
N LEU A 408 -9.71 14.39 -8.10
CA LEU A 408 -8.90 15.16 -7.15
C LEU A 408 -9.74 16.32 -6.60
N GLY A 409 -9.64 16.54 -5.28
CA GLY A 409 -10.40 17.55 -4.56
C GLY A 409 -11.82 17.16 -4.14
N GLU A 410 -12.39 16.11 -4.73
CA GLU A 410 -13.83 15.76 -4.56
C GLU A 410 -14.21 15.46 -3.10
N LYS A 411 -13.34 14.79 -2.34
CA LYS A 411 -13.63 14.38 -0.96
C LYS A 411 -12.84 15.12 0.12
N LEU A 412 -12.00 16.11 -0.22
CA LEU A 412 -11.16 16.82 0.75
C LEU A 412 -11.96 17.61 1.79
N SER A 413 -13.12 18.13 1.41
CA SER A 413 -14.01 18.89 2.30
C SER A 413 -14.95 18.00 3.13
N ASP A 414 -15.06 16.70 2.82
CA ASP A 414 -15.92 15.74 3.53
C ASP A 414 -15.11 14.58 4.10
N PRO A 415 -14.62 14.70 5.35
CA PRO A 415 -13.84 13.64 5.97
C PRO A 415 -14.58 12.31 6.10
N LEU A 416 -15.91 12.33 6.29
CA LEU A 416 -16.70 11.09 6.40
C LEU A 416 -16.77 10.35 5.08
N ALA A 417 -17.01 11.06 3.97
CA ALA A 417 -16.97 10.45 2.62
C ALA A 417 -15.59 9.90 2.28
N MET A 418 -14.50 10.55 2.73
CA MET A 418 -13.15 10.04 2.60
C MET A 418 -12.97 8.75 3.43
N TYR A 419 -13.41 8.72 4.68
CA TYR A 419 -13.28 7.57 5.57
C TYR A 419 -14.07 6.35 5.08
N LEU A 420 -15.24 6.56 4.48
CA LEU A 420 -16.05 5.50 3.89
C LEU A 420 -15.42 4.89 2.62
N SER A 421 -14.43 5.55 2.01
CA SER A 421 -13.69 4.98 0.87
C SER A 421 -12.94 3.69 1.23
N ASP A 422 -12.63 3.46 2.51
CA ASP A 422 -11.91 2.29 3.01
C ASP A 422 -12.82 1.24 3.70
N ILE A 423 -14.14 1.40 3.61
CA ILE A 423 -15.11 0.53 4.31
C ILE A 423 -14.93 -0.96 4.01
N CYS A 424 -14.52 -1.30 2.78
CA CYS A 424 -14.32 -2.68 2.35
C CYS A 424 -13.00 -3.28 2.85
N THR A 425 -12.00 -2.47 3.24
CA THR A 425 -10.66 -2.93 3.57
C THR A 425 -10.35 -2.94 5.07
N ILE A 426 -10.96 -2.05 5.84
CA ILE A 426 -10.68 -1.80 7.27
C ILE A 426 -10.85 -3.05 8.14
N SER A 427 -11.89 -3.86 7.90
CA SER A 427 -12.17 -5.07 8.69
C SER A 427 -11.01 -6.06 8.66
N THR A 428 -10.34 -6.18 7.52
CA THR A 428 -9.13 -7.01 7.34
C THR A 428 -7.97 -6.56 8.23
N ASN A 429 -7.76 -5.24 8.36
CA ASN A 429 -6.72 -4.68 9.23
C ASN A 429 -7.04 -4.92 10.70
N LEU A 430 -8.29 -4.71 11.10
CA LEU A 430 -8.75 -4.99 12.47
C LEU A 430 -8.61 -6.47 12.82
N ALA A 431 -8.87 -7.36 11.87
CA ALA A 431 -8.69 -8.79 12.04
C ALA A 431 -7.21 -9.21 12.05
N GLY A 432 -6.31 -8.43 11.45
CA GLY A 432 -4.88 -8.74 11.32
C GLY A 432 -4.55 -9.78 10.23
N ILE A 433 -5.55 -10.21 9.45
CA ILE A 433 -5.43 -11.22 8.39
C ILE A 433 -4.80 -10.65 7.12
N PRO A 434 -4.19 -11.46 6.24
CA PRO A 434 -3.66 -11.00 4.97
C PRO A 434 -4.78 -10.78 3.94
N ALA A 435 -4.54 -9.87 2.99
CA ALA A 435 -5.42 -9.67 1.85
C ALA A 435 -4.66 -9.09 0.64
N ILE A 436 -5.12 -9.44 -0.55
CA ILE A 436 -4.60 -8.96 -1.82
C ILE A 436 -5.69 -8.26 -2.63
N SER A 437 -5.33 -7.17 -3.29
CA SER A 437 -6.11 -6.55 -4.35
C SER A 437 -5.57 -6.99 -5.69
N VAL A 438 -6.41 -7.48 -6.58
CA VAL A 438 -6.05 -7.83 -7.96
C VAL A 438 -7.00 -7.14 -8.93
N PRO A 439 -6.54 -6.67 -10.10
CA PRO A 439 -7.42 -6.11 -11.13
C PRO A 439 -8.49 -7.12 -11.54
N CYS A 440 -9.75 -6.68 -11.62
CA CYS A 440 -10.89 -7.55 -11.95
C CYS A 440 -11.83 -6.96 -13.01
N GLY A 441 -11.43 -5.91 -13.69
CA GLY A 441 -12.20 -5.26 -14.74
C GLY A 441 -12.06 -3.74 -14.72
N PHE A 442 -12.95 -3.10 -15.47
CA PHE A 442 -12.99 -1.65 -15.62
C PHE A 442 -14.44 -1.17 -15.61
N THR A 443 -14.66 0.06 -15.16
CA THR A 443 -15.94 0.75 -15.34
C THR A 443 -16.17 1.13 -16.78
N GLY A 444 -17.39 1.52 -17.17
CA GLY A 444 -17.73 1.94 -18.51
C GLY A 444 -16.91 3.14 -19.02
N ASP A 445 -16.38 3.98 -18.12
CA ASP A 445 -15.48 5.08 -18.43
C ASP A 445 -13.98 4.72 -18.32
N GLY A 446 -13.65 3.43 -18.18
CA GLY A 446 -12.29 2.90 -18.25
C GLY A 446 -11.47 3.00 -16.97
N ARG A 447 -12.09 3.28 -15.82
CA ARG A 447 -11.39 3.26 -14.51
C ARG A 447 -11.22 1.82 -14.01
N PRO A 448 -10.02 1.43 -13.52
CA PRO A 448 -9.80 0.09 -12.99
C PRO A 448 -10.67 -0.21 -11.77
N VAL A 449 -11.01 -1.49 -11.63
CA VAL A 449 -11.69 -2.07 -10.46
C VAL A 449 -10.85 -3.22 -9.90
N GLY A 450 -10.72 -3.30 -8.56
CA GLY A 450 -10.01 -4.35 -7.87
C GLY A 450 -10.93 -5.31 -7.15
N LEU A 451 -10.62 -6.62 -7.27
CA LEU A 451 -11.15 -7.68 -6.41
C LEU A 451 -10.26 -7.79 -5.17
N GLN A 452 -10.83 -7.75 -3.98
CA GLN A 452 -10.16 -8.11 -2.75
C GLN A 452 -10.34 -9.59 -2.46
N LEU A 453 -9.21 -10.28 -2.21
CA LEU A 453 -9.19 -11.62 -1.68
C LEU A 453 -8.57 -11.57 -0.28
N GLN A 454 -9.21 -12.22 0.69
CA GLN A 454 -8.80 -12.28 2.09
C GLN A 454 -8.60 -13.75 2.48
N SER A 455 -7.58 -14.07 3.29
CA SER A 455 -7.38 -15.42 3.80
C SER A 455 -7.09 -15.42 5.29
N ARG A 456 -7.06 -16.59 5.89
CA ARG A 456 -6.73 -16.74 7.31
C ARG A 456 -5.30 -16.33 7.59
N LEU A 457 -5.00 -16.06 8.86
CA LEU A 457 -3.66 -15.66 9.32
C LEU A 457 -2.56 -16.60 8.80
N LEU A 458 -1.48 -16.04 8.27
CA LEU A 458 -0.30 -16.72 7.75
C LEU A 458 -0.55 -17.63 6.53
N HIS A 459 -1.68 -17.45 5.85
CA HIS A 459 -2.07 -18.20 4.64
C HIS A 459 -2.04 -17.33 3.37
N GLU A 460 -1.00 -16.52 3.19
CA GLU A 460 -0.81 -15.70 1.99
C GLU A 460 -0.77 -16.54 0.70
N GLN A 461 -0.36 -17.81 0.79
CA GLN A 461 -0.36 -18.74 -0.34
C GLN A 461 -1.74 -18.96 -0.96
N ASP A 462 -2.81 -18.94 -0.15
CA ASP A 462 -4.18 -19.11 -0.66
C ASP A 462 -4.60 -17.87 -1.48
N LEU A 463 -4.12 -16.67 -1.08
CA LEU A 463 -4.32 -15.44 -1.83
C LEU A 463 -3.60 -15.48 -3.18
N PHE A 464 -2.33 -15.90 -3.18
CA PHE A 464 -1.55 -15.99 -4.41
C PHE A 464 -2.12 -17.03 -5.36
N ARG A 465 -2.60 -18.18 -4.83
CA ARG A 465 -3.27 -19.20 -5.64
C ARG A 465 -4.52 -18.68 -6.31
N ALA A 466 -5.40 -17.99 -5.57
CA ALA A 466 -6.61 -17.39 -6.12
C ALA A 466 -6.30 -16.29 -7.16
N ALA A 467 -5.31 -15.43 -6.87
CA ALA A 467 -4.86 -14.40 -7.78
C ALA A 467 -4.22 -14.97 -9.06
N ASP A 468 -3.42 -16.04 -8.94
CA ASP A 468 -2.78 -16.73 -10.06
C ASP A 468 -3.82 -17.35 -11.00
N ILE A 469 -4.85 -18.02 -10.45
CA ILE A 469 -5.98 -18.53 -11.22
C ILE A 469 -6.65 -17.43 -12.04
N LEU A 470 -6.96 -16.28 -11.42
CA LEU A 470 -7.57 -15.15 -12.10
C LEU A 470 -6.67 -14.59 -13.20
N GLN A 471 -5.40 -14.35 -12.89
CA GLN A 471 -4.46 -13.71 -13.82
C GLN A 471 -4.08 -14.60 -15.00
N HIS A 472 -4.19 -15.94 -14.89
CA HIS A 472 -4.05 -16.85 -16.02
C HIS A 472 -5.31 -16.96 -16.89
N ARG A 473 -6.49 -16.63 -16.35
CA ARG A 473 -7.76 -16.70 -17.07
C ARG A 473 -8.19 -15.36 -17.68
N THR A 474 -7.56 -14.27 -17.25
CA THR A 474 -7.92 -12.92 -17.66
C THR A 474 -6.67 -12.11 -18.01
N ASP A 475 -6.87 -10.98 -18.71
CA ASP A 475 -5.80 -10.06 -19.07
C ASP A 475 -5.91 -8.70 -18.35
N TRP A 476 -6.77 -8.58 -17.34
CA TRP A 476 -7.03 -7.29 -16.68
C TRP A 476 -5.78 -6.66 -16.09
N HIS A 477 -4.87 -7.45 -15.48
CA HIS A 477 -3.61 -7.01 -14.90
C HIS A 477 -2.55 -6.62 -15.96
N LEU A 478 -2.74 -7.02 -17.23
CA LEU A 478 -1.85 -6.68 -18.34
C LEU A 478 -2.26 -5.38 -19.06
N LYS A 479 -3.46 -4.85 -18.76
CA LYS A 479 -3.90 -3.56 -19.30
C LYS A 479 -3.06 -2.44 -18.72
N GLN A 480 -2.79 -1.44 -19.54
CA GLN A 480 -1.88 -0.34 -19.18
C GLN A 480 -2.52 1.00 -19.44
N PRO A 481 -2.26 2.02 -18.60
CA PRO A 481 -2.58 3.39 -18.96
C PRO A 481 -1.71 3.85 -20.14
N THR A 482 -2.27 4.63 -21.05
CA THR A 482 -1.54 5.18 -22.21
C THR A 482 -0.42 6.12 -21.75
N CYS A 483 -0.57 6.79 -20.61
CA CYS A 483 0.35 7.80 -20.08
C CYS A 483 0.73 8.91 -21.09
N GLU A 484 -0.10 9.10 -22.09
CA GLU A 484 0.03 10.22 -23.05
C GLU A 484 -0.72 11.42 -22.47
N PHE A 485 -0.03 12.20 -21.65
CA PHE A 485 -0.61 13.41 -21.07
C PHE A 485 -0.31 14.59 -22.00
N SER A 486 -1.33 15.14 -22.67
CA SER A 486 -1.18 16.37 -23.41
C SER A 486 -0.84 17.53 -22.46
N ASN A 487 0.15 18.35 -22.80
CA ASN A 487 0.60 19.52 -22.04
C ASN A 487 -0.49 20.60 -21.85
N SER A 488 -1.74 20.36 -22.29
CA SER A 488 -2.83 21.35 -22.32
C SER A 488 -3.57 21.53 -20.99
N VAL A 489 -3.27 20.77 -19.92
CA VAL A 489 -4.00 20.84 -18.65
C VAL A 489 -3.37 21.81 -17.62
N PHE A 490 -2.20 22.41 -17.93
CA PHE A 490 -1.41 23.16 -16.93
C PHE A 490 -1.53 24.68 -16.96
N HIS A 491 -2.52 25.25 -17.68
CA HIS A 491 -2.70 26.71 -17.77
C HIS A 491 -4.05 27.22 -17.27
N GLN A 492 -4.57 26.72 -16.12
CA GLN A 492 -5.65 27.42 -15.39
C GLN A 492 -5.51 27.10 -13.90
N GLY A 493 -4.79 27.94 -13.16
CA GLY A 493 -4.74 27.82 -11.70
C GLY A 493 -3.76 28.68 -10.94
N ASP A 494 -3.04 29.61 -11.58
CA ASP A 494 -2.21 30.59 -10.85
C ASP A 494 -2.62 32.03 -11.19
N GLN A 495 -3.82 32.41 -10.73
CA GLN A 495 -4.23 33.82 -10.48
C GLN A 495 -5.53 33.80 -9.68
N GLN A 496 -5.42 33.69 -8.34
CA GLN A 496 -6.22 34.45 -7.36
C GLN A 496 -5.70 34.17 -5.96
#